data_9f7ebfcaf9a53974e63af9954fc888b5
#
_entry.id   9f7ebfcaf9a53974e63af9954fc888b5
#
_cell.length_a   1.000
_cell.length_b   1.000
_cell.length_c   1.000
_cell.angle_alpha   90.00
_cell.angle_beta   90.00
_cell.angle_gamma   90.00
#
_symmetry.space_group_name_H-M   'P 1'
#
loop_
_entity.id
_entity.type
_entity.pdbx_description
1 polymer ?
#
loop_
_entity_poly.entity_id
_entity_poly.type
_entity_poly.pdbx_seq_one_letter_code
_entity_poly.pdbx_strand_id
1 'polypeptide(L)'
;MAALWLSAAALGGCGVQQVMLDTENDYLFLAMDTLSPPGREIVLQAQVRGGGFLRGQCGLAVRFFRDGVLFKVAETGDDGVAAVTFTPGAPGDYEFVAQVAPAGLGQSPPEPAALLVACRQPDAPLVLVDLDKTVVASGFEAVLLGTPKPMDHSRRVLDRLAQTRTIVYLTHRPELLGPKSKRWLADNGFARWPLLAGTAGGFLKGSQAYKAAWIAKLKKTFTNLEIGIGDKISDARAYLDNGMRAVVILDMPPAGARDRQAKLKRLAEELKSLKDDEKAQVVIGWDQAEKAIFEGAACPPSAMRQRLLDLAKGE
;
A
#
# COMPACT_ATOMS: atom_id res chain seq x y z
N MET A 1 -12.67 2.50 15.81
CA MET A 1 -11.49 3.02 15.09
C MET A 1 -11.28 4.54 15.24
N ALA A 2 -12.32 5.38 15.28
CA ALA A 2 -12.19 6.80 15.66
C ALA A 2 -11.66 6.99 17.10
N ALA A 3 -11.94 6.05 18.01
CA ALA A 3 -11.46 6.07 19.39
C ALA A 3 -9.93 5.91 19.54
N LEU A 4 -9.26 5.22 18.61
CA LEU A 4 -7.79 5.07 18.64
C LEU A 4 -7.05 6.39 18.32
N TRP A 5 -7.63 7.24 17.48
CA TRP A 5 -7.08 8.56 17.18
C TRP A 5 -7.21 9.54 18.36
N LEU A 6 -8.31 9.42 19.11
CA LEU A 6 -8.54 10.23 20.32
C LEU A 6 -7.69 9.75 21.50
N SER A 7 -7.45 8.45 21.65
CA SER A 7 -6.59 7.91 22.69
C SER A 7 -5.09 8.14 22.44
N ALA A 8 -4.64 8.18 21.16
CA ALA A 8 -3.27 8.55 20.82
C ALA A 8 -2.97 10.03 21.12
N ALA A 9 -3.98 10.92 20.99
CA ALA A 9 -3.86 12.33 21.39
C ALA A 9 -3.84 12.54 22.93
N ALA A 10 -4.36 11.57 23.71
CA ALA A 10 -4.41 11.65 25.17
C ALA A 10 -3.17 11.04 25.88
N LEU A 11 -2.36 10.25 25.18
CA LEU A 11 -1.09 9.73 25.67
C LEU A 11 0.04 10.68 25.28
N GLY A 12 0.28 11.71 26.05
CA GLY A 12 1.39 12.67 26.04
C GLY A 12 2.16 12.78 24.73
N GLY A 13 1.84 13.80 23.94
CA GLY A 13 2.17 14.08 22.53
C GLY A 13 3.54 13.73 21.95
N CYS A 14 4.63 13.67 22.70
CA CYS A 14 5.98 13.45 22.17
C CYS A 14 6.25 12.00 21.74
N GLY A 15 5.83 11.00 22.49
CA GLY A 15 6.18 9.60 22.19
C GLY A 15 5.48 9.02 20.95
N VAL A 16 4.20 9.32 20.75
CA VAL A 16 3.45 8.84 19.59
C VAL A 16 3.90 9.54 18.31
N GLN A 17 4.25 10.82 18.42
CA GLN A 17 4.78 11.61 17.30
C GLN A 17 6.13 11.06 16.85
N GLN A 18 7.03 10.72 17.79
CA GLN A 18 8.34 10.13 17.50
C GLN A 18 8.22 8.76 16.77
N VAL A 19 7.30 7.91 17.22
CA VAL A 19 7.03 6.60 16.60
C VAL A 19 6.46 6.74 15.18
N MET A 20 5.61 7.74 14.94
CA MET A 20 5.05 8.00 13.60
C MET A 20 6.08 8.62 12.65
N LEU A 21 6.87 9.55 13.15
CA LEU A 21 7.82 10.29 12.31
C LEU A 21 9.03 9.44 11.91
N ASP A 22 9.44 8.49 12.78
CA ASP A 22 10.65 7.67 12.57
C ASP A 22 11.87 8.53 12.19
N THR A 23 11.94 9.74 12.77
CA THR A 23 12.98 10.74 12.51
C THR A 23 13.43 11.37 13.83
N GLU A 24 14.66 11.81 13.89
CA GLU A 24 15.19 12.61 15.00
C GLU A 24 14.63 14.05 15.02
N ASN A 25 13.87 14.41 13.98
CA ASN A 25 13.32 15.74 13.75
C ASN A 25 11.80 15.76 13.95
N ASP A 26 11.26 16.92 14.34
CA ASP A 26 9.82 17.16 14.50
C ASP A 26 9.05 17.23 13.18
N TYR A 27 9.68 16.85 12.04
CA TYR A 27 9.09 16.93 10.72
C TYR A 27 8.94 15.55 10.07
N LEU A 28 7.76 15.31 9.49
CA LEU A 28 7.49 14.20 8.59
C LEU A 28 7.57 14.69 7.16
N PHE A 29 8.43 14.06 6.36
CA PHE A 29 8.59 14.38 4.95
C PHE A 29 8.15 13.22 4.08
N LEU A 30 7.17 13.46 3.20
CA LEU A 30 6.52 12.48 2.36
C LEU A 30 6.81 12.77 0.89
N ALA A 31 7.01 11.74 0.08
CA ALA A 31 7.04 11.86 -1.37
C ALA A 31 6.20 10.73 -2.00
N MET A 32 5.28 11.12 -2.90
CA MET A 32 4.23 10.23 -3.42
C MET A 32 4.69 9.56 -4.71
N ASP A 33 4.56 8.23 -4.76
CA ASP A 33 4.78 7.49 -5.99
C ASP A 33 3.62 7.67 -6.96
N THR A 34 3.92 7.52 -8.26
CA THR A 34 2.95 7.74 -9.32
C THR A 34 3.07 6.66 -10.40
N LEU A 35 1.93 6.26 -10.97
CA LEU A 35 1.84 5.43 -12.17
C LEU A 35 1.31 6.29 -13.33
N SER A 36 1.99 6.28 -14.49
CA SER A 36 1.65 7.12 -15.63
C SER A 36 1.94 6.43 -16.96
N PRO A 37 1.20 6.72 -18.04
CA PRO A 37 1.61 6.35 -19.38
C PRO A 37 2.69 7.29 -19.91
N PRO A 38 3.45 6.88 -20.95
CA PRO A 38 4.39 7.76 -21.64
C PRO A 38 3.69 9.00 -22.23
N GLY A 39 4.41 10.11 -22.27
CA GLY A 39 3.94 11.37 -22.87
C GLY A 39 2.90 12.15 -22.07
N ARG A 40 2.42 11.62 -20.95
CA ARG A 40 1.46 12.30 -20.09
C ARG A 40 2.18 13.14 -19.05
N GLU A 41 1.88 14.43 -18.98
CA GLU A 41 2.35 15.26 -17.89
C GLU A 41 1.71 14.82 -16.57
N ILE A 42 2.52 14.70 -15.54
CA ILE A 42 2.15 14.36 -14.17
C ILE A 42 2.73 15.36 -13.20
N VAL A 43 2.15 15.38 -11.99
CA VAL A 43 2.63 16.19 -10.88
C VAL A 43 3.38 15.30 -9.90
N LEU A 44 4.65 15.60 -9.67
CA LEU A 44 5.45 15.04 -8.59
C LEU A 44 5.17 15.84 -7.34
N GLN A 45 4.85 15.17 -6.24
CA GLN A 45 4.47 15.82 -4.99
C GLN A 45 5.35 15.32 -3.84
N ALA A 46 5.80 16.28 -3.03
CA ALA A 46 6.40 16.02 -1.73
C ALA A 46 5.72 16.91 -0.69
N GLN A 47 5.55 16.41 0.53
CA GLN A 47 4.83 17.11 1.58
C GLN A 47 5.65 17.15 2.86
N VAL A 48 5.75 18.32 3.46
CA VAL A 48 6.37 18.55 4.78
C VAL A 48 5.25 18.78 5.80
N ARG A 49 5.24 17.98 6.84
CA ARG A 49 4.33 18.11 7.97
C ARG A 49 5.12 18.23 9.26
N GLY A 50 4.67 19.06 10.19
CA GLY A 50 5.37 19.28 11.47
C GLY A 50 4.46 19.74 12.59
N GLY A 51 5.04 19.86 13.78
CA GLY A 51 4.35 20.25 15.00
C GLY A 51 3.43 19.15 15.56
N GLY A 52 2.87 19.40 16.74
CA GLY A 52 2.09 18.40 17.52
C GLY A 52 0.89 17.77 16.83
N PHE A 53 0.40 18.35 15.72
CA PHE A 53 -0.72 17.84 14.93
C PHE A 53 -0.33 17.49 13.49
N LEU A 54 0.95 17.40 13.17
CA LEU A 54 1.46 17.11 11.81
C LEU A 54 0.81 18.01 10.75
N ARG A 55 0.75 19.30 10.99
CA ARG A 55 0.21 20.28 10.05
C ARG A 55 1.17 20.49 8.88
N GLY A 56 0.64 20.84 7.71
CA GLY A 56 1.44 21.27 6.57
C GLY A 56 2.35 22.44 6.95
N GLN A 57 3.60 22.41 6.49
CA GLN A 57 4.57 23.48 6.68
C GLN A 57 4.70 24.27 5.39
N CYS A 58 4.24 25.54 5.41
CA CYS A 58 4.23 26.46 4.28
C CYS A 58 5.59 27.15 4.10
N GLY A 59 5.91 27.55 2.87
CA GLY A 59 7.07 28.40 2.57
C GLY A 59 8.42 27.70 2.59
N LEU A 60 8.45 26.37 2.58
CA LEU A 60 9.68 25.61 2.57
C LEU A 60 10.08 25.25 1.14
N ALA A 61 11.34 25.56 0.76
CA ALA A 61 11.87 25.16 -0.52
C ALA A 61 12.18 23.65 -0.55
N VAL A 62 11.57 22.93 -1.49
CA VAL A 62 11.81 21.51 -1.75
C VAL A 62 12.51 21.37 -3.09
N ARG A 63 13.65 20.70 -3.08
CA ARG A 63 14.47 20.39 -4.25
C ARG A 63 14.16 18.97 -4.71
N PHE A 64 13.80 18.82 -5.97
CA PHE A 64 13.61 17.51 -6.60
C PHE A 64 14.85 17.17 -7.42
N PHE A 65 15.47 16.04 -7.15
CA PHE A 65 16.61 15.52 -7.87
C PHE A 65 16.20 14.30 -8.67
N ARG A 66 16.81 14.16 -9.84
CA ARG A 66 16.74 12.95 -10.66
C ARG A 66 18.16 12.53 -11.04
N ASP A 67 18.50 11.26 -10.84
CA ASP A 67 19.85 10.73 -11.14
C ASP A 67 20.98 11.56 -10.48
N GLY A 68 20.72 12.08 -9.26
CA GLY A 68 21.66 12.94 -8.53
C GLY A 68 21.73 14.40 -9.01
N VAL A 69 21.06 14.76 -10.12
CA VAL A 69 21.05 16.11 -10.68
C VAL A 69 19.78 16.85 -10.24
N LEU A 70 19.93 18.12 -9.87
CA LEU A 70 18.79 18.98 -9.54
C LEU A 70 17.85 19.11 -10.75
N PHE A 71 16.63 18.61 -10.60
CA PHE A 71 15.59 18.65 -11.62
C PHE A 71 14.79 19.96 -11.56
N LYS A 72 14.16 20.21 -10.40
CA LYS A 72 13.34 21.39 -10.14
C LYS A 72 13.32 21.73 -8.65
N VAL A 73 12.91 22.97 -8.35
CA VAL A 73 12.64 23.46 -7.00
C VAL A 73 11.20 23.95 -6.95
N ALA A 74 10.49 23.66 -5.87
CA ALA A 74 9.17 24.22 -5.59
C ALA A 74 9.07 24.58 -4.10
N GLU A 75 8.24 25.55 -3.79
CA GLU A 75 7.93 25.95 -2.43
C GLU A 75 6.65 25.27 -1.95
N THR A 76 6.59 24.91 -0.66
CA THR A 76 5.39 24.29 -0.08
C THR A 76 4.29 25.33 0.12
N GLY A 77 3.06 24.96 -0.27
CA GLY A 77 1.83 25.72 0.03
C GLY A 77 1.35 25.53 1.48
N ASP A 78 0.18 26.07 1.78
CA ASP A 78 -0.46 26.03 3.12
C ASP A 78 -0.72 24.62 3.62
N ASP A 79 -0.89 23.67 2.71
CA ASP A 79 -1.05 22.24 3.02
C ASP A 79 0.29 21.50 3.21
N GLY A 80 1.42 22.22 3.08
CA GLY A 80 2.78 21.69 3.16
C GLY A 80 3.22 20.94 1.89
N VAL A 81 2.49 21.02 0.77
CA VAL A 81 2.81 20.33 -0.47
C VAL A 81 3.65 21.20 -1.39
N ALA A 82 4.80 20.67 -1.82
CA ALA A 82 5.57 21.18 -2.95
C ALA A 82 5.30 20.30 -4.16
N ALA A 83 5.05 20.91 -5.33
CA ALA A 83 4.66 20.21 -6.53
C ALA A 83 5.45 20.70 -7.76
N VAL A 84 5.91 19.76 -8.59
CA VAL A 84 6.57 20.05 -9.86
C VAL A 84 6.05 19.14 -10.96
N THR A 85 6.00 19.60 -12.20
CA THR A 85 5.55 18.77 -13.34
C THR A 85 6.70 18.01 -13.96
N PHE A 86 6.40 16.79 -14.42
CA PHE A 86 7.28 15.92 -15.17
C PHE A 86 6.48 15.15 -16.23
N THR A 87 7.11 14.93 -17.41
CA THR A 87 6.52 14.12 -18.48
C THR A 87 7.47 12.97 -18.81
N PRO A 88 7.15 11.72 -18.43
CA PRO A 88 7.96 10.57 -18.80
C PRO A 88 7.88 10.30 -20.31
N GLY A 89 9.03 10.25 -21.00
CA GLY A 89 9.05 10.08 -22.46
C GLY A 89 8.88 8.64 -22.93
N ALA A 90 9.25 7.66 -22.13
CA ALA A 90 9.22 6.23 -22.47
C ALA A 90 8.81 5.38 -21.27
N PRO A 91 8.32 4.13 -21.49
CA PRO A 91 8.13 3.17 -20.41
C PRO A 91 9.42 2.92 -19.64
N GLY A 92 9.33 2.81 -18.32
CA GLY A 92 10.47 2.61 -17.41
C GLY A 92 10.16 3.17 -16.04
N ASP A 93 11.12 3.03 -15.15
CA ASP A 93 11.06 3.55 -13.79
C ASP A 93 11.91 4.83 -13.70
N TYR A 94 11.30 5.91 -13.28
CA TYR A 94 11.97 7.20 -13.08
C TYR A 94 12.03 7.49 -11.59
N GLU A 95 13.24 7.46 -11.05
CA GLU A 95 13.47 7.69 -9.65
C GLU A 95 13.81 9.15 -9.37
N PHE A 96 13.13 9.70 -8.37
CA PHE A 96 13.40 11.04 -7.87
C PHE A 96 13.69 11.01 -6.38
N VAL A 97 14.43 11.99 -5.90
CA VAL A 97 14.66 12.25 -4.50
C VAL A 97 14.23 13.69 -4.22
N ALA A 98 13.32 13.86 -3.30
CA ALA A 98 12.95 15.18 -2.79
C ALA A 98 13.76 15.49 -1.52
N GLN A 99 14.19 16.74 -1.36
CA GLN A 99 14.94 17.22 -0.20
C GLN A 99 14.42 18.60 0.20
N VAL A 100 14.20 18.80 1.49
CA VAL A 100 13.88 20.12 2.03
C VAL A 100 15.19 20.91 2.13
N ALA A 101 15.21 22.15 1.63
CA ALA A 101 16.37 23.01 1.79
C ALA A 101 16.57 23.40 3.26
N PRO A 102 17.82 23.47 3.77
CA PRO A 102 18.08 23.75 5.19
C PRO A 102 17.56 25.14 5.66
N ALA A 103 17.50 26.11 4.73
CA ALA A 103 17.07 27.46 5.08
C ALA A 103 15.58 27.48 5.43
N GLY A 104 15.23 28.01 6.59
CA GLY A 104 13.84 28.21 7.03
C GLY A 104 13.33 27.25 8.07
N LEU A 105 14.01 26.14 8.37
CA LEU A 105 13.51 25.15 9.33
C LEU A 105 13.93 25.42 10.78
N GLY A 106 14.92 26.26 11.04
CA GLY A 106 15.46 26.49 12.41
C GLY A 106 16.04 25.25 13.09
N GLN A 107 15.98 24.11 12.42
CA GLN A 107 16.44 22.78 12.84
C GLN A 107 17.04 22.02 11.64
N SER A 108 17.62 20.85 11.88
CA SER A 108 18.09 19.99 10.78
C SER A 108 16.93 19.60 9.86
N PRO A 109 17.12 19.63 8.53
CA PRO A 109 16.08 19.21 7.60
C PRO A 109 15.76 17.73 7.78
N PRO A 110 14.51 17.31 7.47
CA PRO A 110 14.15 15.91 7.47
C PRO A 110 14.96 15.12 6.41
N GLU A 111 15.06 13.81 6.63
CA GLU A 111 15.71 12.91 5.67
C GLU A 111 15.09 13.04 4.27
N PRO A 112 15.91 12.92 3.20
CA PRO A 112 15.41 12.94 1.85
C PRO A 112 14.35 11.88 1.60
N ALA A 113 13.30 12.21 0.85
CA ALA A 113 12.22 11.31 0.53
C ALA A 113 12.30 10.86 -0.93
N ALA A 114 12.36 9.55 -1.14
CA ALA A 114 12.37 8.97 -2.49
C ALA A 114 10.94 8.82 -3.03
N LEU A 115 10.75 9.14 -4.32
CA LEU A 115 9.51 8.88 -5.06
C LEU A 115 9.82 8.18 -6.39
N LEU A 116 8.89 7.33 -6.80
CA LEU A 116 8.96 6.56 -8.03
C LEU A 116 7.85 6.99 -8.98
N VAL A 117 8.21 7.28 -10.23
CA VAL A 117 7.26 7.34 -11.34
C VAL A 117 7.40 6.06 -12.16
N ALA A 118 6.47 5.14 -11.97
CA ALA A 118 6.40 3.95 -12.81
C ALA A 118 5.67 4.29 -14.10
N CYS A 119 6.41 4.49 -15.19
CA CYS A 119 5.83 4.74 -16.50
C CYS A 119 5.58 3.42 -17.22
N ARG A 120 4.32 3.16 -17.59
CA ARG A 120 3.89 1.91 -18.26
C ARG A 120 3.00 2.21 -19.44
N GLN A 121 3.03 1.34 -20.45
CA GLN A 121 2.05 1.41 -21.54
C GLN A 121 0.62 1.23 -21.00
N PRO A 122 -0.40 1.84 -21.62
CA PRO A 122 -1.79 1.74 -21.16
C PRO A 122 -2.34 0.30 -21.09
N ASP A 123 -1.82 -0.61 -21.88
CA ASP A 123 -2.18 -2.02 -21.95
C ASP A 123 -1.29 -2.93 -21.10
N ALA A 124 -0.28 -2.38 -20.43
CA ALA A 124 0.61 -3.16 -19.57
C ALA A 124 -0.18 -3.88 -18.46
N PRO A 125 0.09 -5.18 -18.23
CA PRO A 125 -0.62 -5.94 -17.20
C PRO A 125 -0.21 -5.45 -15.80
N LEU A 126 -1.22 -5.03 -15.02
CA LEU A 126 -1.05 -4.52 -13.67
C LEU A 126 -1.56 -5.52 -12.64
N VAL A 127 -0.78 -5.73 -11.57
CA VAL A 127 -1.16 -6.49 -10.39
C VAL A 127 -1.21 -5.54 -9.19
N LEU A 128 -2.38 -5.42 -8.58
CA LEU A 128 -2.58 -4.62 -7.38
C LEU A 128 -2.40 -5.50 -6.13
N VAL A 129 -1.53 -5.11 -5.23
CA VAL A 129 -1.18 -5.92 -4.05
C VAL A 129 -1.38 -5.09 -2.79
N ASP A 130 -2.18 -5.60 -1.86
CA ASP A 130 -2.28 -5.02 -0.51
C ASP A 130 -1.02 -5.31 0.31
N LEU A 131 -0.79 -4.56 1.37
CA LEU A 131 0.36 -4.74 2.26
C LEU A 131 0.02 -5.54 3.51
N ASP A 132 -0.94 -5.05 4.31
CA ASP A 132 -1.25 -5.61 5.62
C ASP A 132 -1.84 -7.01 5.50
N LYS A 133 -1.27 -7.98 6.24
CA LYS A 133 -1.69 -9.40 6.21
C LYS A 133 -1.66 -10.05 4.82
N THR A 134 -1.03 -9.36 3.87
CA THR A 134 -0.83 -9.84 2.50
C THR A 134 0.66 -9.98 2.21
N VAL A 135 1.41 -8.90 2.26
CA VAL A 135 2.88 -8.90 2.15
C VAL A 135 3.53 -8.87 3.53
N VAL A 136 2.95 -8.10 4.43
CA VAL A 136 3.34 -7.99 5.85
C VAL A 136 2.52 -8.99 6.66
N ALA A 137 3.17 -9.83 7.48
CA ALA A 137 2.51 -10.87 8.26
C ALA A 137 1.56 -10.37 9.36
N SER A 138 1.48 -9.06 9.57
CA SER A 138 0.64 -8.41 10.60
C SER A 138 -0.10 -7.19 10.06
N GLY A 139 -1.02 -6.64 10.84
CA GLY A 139 -1.71 -5.39 10.51
C GLY A 139 -0.80 -4.17 10.67
N PHE A 140 -1.29 -3.01 10.24
CA PHE A 140 -0.54 -1.75 10.23
C PHE A 140 -0.10 -1.29 11.63
N GLU A 141 -0.85 -1.66 12.69
CA GLU A 141 -0.48 -1.32 14.07
C GLU A 141 0.88 -1.90 14.46
N ALA A 142 1.18 -3.12 14.01
CA ALA A 142 2.48 -3.74 14.26
C ALA A 142 3.61 -3.06 13.48
N VAL A 143 3.29 -2.47 12.32
CA VAL A 143 4.26 -1.66 11.55
C VAL A 143 4.54 -0.33 12.24
N LEU A 144 3.54 0.24 12.93
CA LEU A 144 3.74 1.45 13.75
C LEU A 144 4.68 1.21 14.92
N LEU A 145 4.53 0.08 15.60
CA LEU A 145 5.19 -0.21 16.87
C LEU A 145 6.46 -1.06 16.74
N GLY A 146 6.77 -1.56 15.55
CA GLY A 146 7.90 -2.46 15.37
C GLY A 146 8.25 -2.75 13.91
N THR A 147 9.03 -3.80 13.70
CA THR A 147 9.45 -4.31 12.39
C THR A 147 8.81 -5.69 12.15
N PRO A 148 7.56 -5.77 11.69
CA PRO A 148 6.92 -7.05 11.42
C PRO A 148 7.64 -7.81 10.31
N LYS A 149 7.55 -9.13 10.35
CA LYS A 149 8.13 -9.98 9.31
C LYS A 149 7.29 -9.93 8.02
N PRO A 150 7.91 -10.15 6.85
CA PRO A 150 7.16 -10.42 5.63
C PRO A 150 6.41 -11.75 5.75
N MET A 151 5.33 -11.91 4.99
CA MET A 151 4.71 -13.21 4.80
C MET A 151 5.65 -14.13 4.03
N ASP A 152 5.73 -15.39 4.48
CA ASP A 152 6.58 -16.40 3.84
C ASP A 152 6.26 -16.48 2.34
N HIS A 153 7.33 -16.58 1.53
CA HIS A 153 7.29 -16.67 0.07
C HIS A 153 6.72 -15.46 -0.68
N SER A 154 6.18 -14.44 0.01
CA SER A 154 5.57 -13.26 -0.63
C SER A 154 6.53 -12.59 -1.61
N ARG A 155 7.77 -12.33 -1.22
CA ARG A 155 8.78 -11.71 -2.08
C ARG A 155 9.03 -12.55 -3.33
N ARG A 156 9.31 -13.84 -3.18
CA ARG A 156 9.60 -14.74 -4.31
C ARG A 156 8.49 -14.76 -5.35
N VAL A 157 7.23 -14.82 -4.89
CA VAL A 157 6.07 -14.86 -5.78
C VAL A 157 5.85 -13.51 -6.48
N LEU A 158 6.04 -12.41 -5.76
CA LEU A 158 5.95 -11.07 -6.34
C LEU A 158 7.07 -10.80 -7.34
N ASP A 159 8.31 -11.22 -7.06
CA ASP A 159 9.43 -11.13 -8.00
C ASP A 159 9.14 -11.93 -9.29
N ARG A 160 8.54 -13.12 -9.17
CA ARG A 160 8.09 -13.92 -10.31
C ARG A 160 6.99 -13.23 -11.12
N LEU A 161 6.00 -12.63 -10.46
CA LEU A 161 4.95 -11.83 -11.12
C LEU A 161 5.53 -10.63 -11.85
N ALA A 162 6.51 -9.95 -11.27
CA ALA A 162 7.13 -8.77 -11.83
C ALA A 162 7.91 -9.02 -13.13
N GLN A 163 8.24 -10.28 -13.45
CA GLN A 163 8.92 -10.63 -14.71
C GLN A 163 8.06 -10.30 -15.95
N THR A 164 6.73 -10.32 -15.80
CA THR A 164 5.81 -10.12 -16.92
C THR A 164 4.71 -9.09 -16.63
N ARG A 165 4.64 -8.56 -15.42
CA ARG A 165 3.58 -7.66 -14.94
C ARG A 165 4.17 -6.51 -14.16
N THR A 166 3.46 -5.42 -14.08
CA THR A 166 3.79 -4.32 -13.17
C THR A 166 3.08 -4.54 -11.84
N ILE A 167 3.84 -4.64 -10.76
CA ILE A 167 3.32 -4.68 -9.41
C ILE A 167 3.04 -3.25 -8.95
N VAL A 168 1.89 -3.04 -8.30
CA VAL A 168 1.50 -1.78 -7.68
C VAL A 168 1.02 -2.10 -6.26
N TYR A 169 1.69 -1.59 -5.25
CA TYR A 169 1.19 -1.67 -3.90
C TYR A 169 0.01 -0.71 -3.72
N LEU A 170 -1.15 -1.25 -3.37
CA LEU A 170 -2.36 -0.47 -3.11
C LEU A 170 -2.84 -0.74 -1.69
N THR A 171 -2.47 0.13 -0.77
CA THR A 171 -2.75 -0.05 0.66
C THR A 171 -3.67 1.03 1.21
N HIS A 172 -4.55 0.63 2.12
CA HIS A 172 -5.42 1.56 2.86
C HIS A 172 -4.69 2.23 4.04
N ARG A 173 -3.39 1.98 4.21
CA ARG A 173 -2.59 2.72 5.20
C ARG A 173 -2.66 4.21 4.94
N PRO A 174 -2.72 5.06 5.98
CA PRO A 174 -2.57 6.50 5.80
C PRO A 174 -1.25 6.84 5.10
N GLU A 175 -1.27 7.85 4.24
CA GLU A 175 -0.08 8.35 3.52
C GLU A 175 1.10 8.70 4.46
N LEU A 176 0.79 9.11 5.70
CA LEU A 176 1.77 9.38 6.75
C LEU A 176 2.68 8.18 7.04
N LEU A 177 2.24 6.97 6.77
CA LEU A 177 3.02 5.74 6.88
C LEU A 177 3.78 5.37 5.60
N GLY A 178 3.70 6.20 4.57
CA GLY A 178 4.37 5.98 3.30
C GLY A 178 5.88 5.78 3.44
N PRO A 179 6.63 6.69 4.08
CA PRO A 179 8.07 6.55 4.28
C PRO A 179 8.43 5.26 5.02
N LYS A 180 7.74 4.98 6.13
CA LYS A 180 7.96 3.76 6.93
C LYS A 180 7.64 2.49 6.15
N SER A 181 6.58 2.50 5.34
CA SER A 181 6.22 1.37 4.48
C SER A 181 7.26 1.12 3.39
N LYS A 182 7.76 2.18 2.73
CA LYS A 182 8.82 2.09 1.71
C LYS A 182 10.12 1.56 2.31
N ARG A 183 10.52 2.08 3.48
CA ARG A 183 11.71 1.59 4.20
C ARG A 183 11.56 0.12 4.55
N TRP A 184 10.42 -0.27 5.14
CA TRP A 184 10.16 -1.66 5.50
C TRP A 184 10.24 -2.61 4.27
N LEU A 185 9.68 -2.22 3.14
CA LEU A 185 9.76 -2.99 1.89
C LEU A 185 11.22 -3.16 1.44
N ALA A 186 12.01 -2.07 1.46
CA ALA A 186 13.42 -2.10 1.10
C ALA A 186 14.25 -2.98 2.06
N ASP A 187 14.07 -2.82 3.37
CA ASP A 187 14.80 -3.58 4.40
C ASP A 187 14.51 -5.09 4.34
N ASN A 188 13.32 -5.46 3.85
CA ASN A 188 12.95 -6.87 3.62
C ASN A 188 13.24 -7.37 2.19
N GLY A 189 13.95 -6.56 1.40
CA GLY A 189 14.45 -6.94 0.07
C GLY A 189 13.40 -7.02 -1.02
N PHE A 190 12.25 -6.37 -0.84
CA PHE A 190 11.27 -6.22 -1.92
C PHE A 190 11.77 -5.23 -2.96
N ALA A 191 11.54 -5.54 -4.23
CA ALA A 191 11.84 -4.60 -5.30
C ALA A 191 11.00 -3.32 -5.16
N ARG A 192 11.52 -2.22 -5.67
CA ARG A 192 10.86 -0.93 -5.60
C ARG A 192 9.76 -0.85 -6.66
N TRP A 193 8.51 -0.97 -6.21
CA TRP A 193 7.31 -0.75 -7.01
C TRP A 193 6.51 0.43 -6.44
N PRO A 194 5.65 1.09 -7.26
CA PRO A 194 4.90 2.24 -6.79
C PRO A 194 3.96 1.86 -5.64
N LEU A 195 3.99 2.68 -4.59
CA LEU A 195 3.15 2.56 -3.41
C LEU A 195 2.06 3.63 -3.43
N LEU A 196 0.82 3.20 -3.60
CA LEU A 196 -0.38 4.04 -3.55
C LEU A 196 -1.01 3.89 -2.17
N ALA A 197 -0.82 4.89 -1.32
CA ALA A 197 -1.35 4.94 0.04
C ALA A 197 -2.61 5.79 0.15
N GLY A 198 -3.36 5.60 1.25
CA GLY A 198 -4.61 6.31 1.51
C GLY A 198 -4.38 7.75 1.94
N THR A 199 -5.04 8.69 1.28
CA THR A 199 -5.14 10.06 1.80
C THR A 199 -5.96 10.09 3.09
N ALA A 200 -5.79 11.12 3.93
CA ALA A 200 -6.54 11.26 5.18
C ALA A 200 -8.07 11.18 4.96
N GLY A 201 -8.59 11.78 3.89
CA GLY A 201 -10.02 11.72 3.53
C GLY A 201 -10.46 10.34 2.99
N GLY A 202 -9.56 9.59 2.35
CA GLY A 202 -9.82 8.24 1.84
C GLY A 202 -9.88 7.19 2.96
N PHE A 203 -9.12 7.38 4.04
CA PHE A 203 -9.10 6.48 5.19
C PHE A 203 -10.46 6.33 5.87
N LEU A 204 -11.25 7.40 5.93
CA LEU A 204 -12.59 7.40 6.55
C LEU A 204 -13.63 6.60 5.76
N LYS A 205 -13.41 6.34 4.46
CA LYS A 205 -14.37 5.63 3.60
C LYS A 205 -14.30 4.11 3.69
N GLY A 206 -13.33 3.55 4.40
CA GLY A 206 -13.09 2.11 4.49
C GLY A 206 -12.29 1.55 3.30
N SER A 207 -11.66 0.37 3.50
CA SER A 207 -10.71 -0.22 2.56
C SER A 207 -11.33 -0.52 1.19
N GLN A 208 -12.51 -1.12 1.15
CA GLN A 208 -13.19 -1.47 -0.10
C GLN A 208 -13.46 -0.25 -0.98
N ALA A 209 -14.10 0.78 -0.42
CA ALA A 209 -14.42 2.00 -1.15
C ALA A 209 -13.16 2.75 -1.62
N TYR A 210 -12.13 2.76 -0.78
CA TYR A 210 -10.84 3.34 -1.13
C TYR A 210 -10.20 2.61 -2.32
N LYS A 211 -10.10 1.26 -2.25
CA LYS A 211 -9.53 0.46 -3.34
C LYS A 211 -10.34 0.59 -4.62
N ALA A 212 -11.66 0.53 -4.55
CA ALA A 212 -12.54 0.73 -5.71
C ALA A 212 -12.32 2.09 -6.38
N ALA A 213 -12.15 3.17 -5.61
CA ALA A 213 -11.87 4.50 -6.14
C ALA A 213 -10.52 4.57 -6.87
N TRP A 214 -9.46 3.93 -6.31
CA TRP A 214 -8.16 3.84 -6.98
C TRP A 214 -8.24 3.01 -8.26
N ILE A 215 -8.90 1.85 -8.24
CA ILE A 215 -9.09 1.01 -9.43
C ILE A 215 -9.80 1.80 -10.51
N ALA A 216 -10.89 2.49 -10.18
CA ALA A 216 -11.63 3.33 -11.12
C ALA A 216 -10.76 4.46 -11.71
N LYS A 217 -9.86 5.04 -10.90
CA LYS A 217 -8.89 6.05 -11.36
C LYS A 217 -7.86 5.43 -12.32
N LEU A 218 -7.30 4.27 -11.98
CA LEU A 218 -6.32 3.58 -12.81
C LEU A 218 -6.92 3.12 -14.14
N LYS A 219 -8.16 2.61 -14.14
CA LYS A 219 -8.89 2.18 -15.35
C LYS A 219 -9.13 3.28 -16.37
N LYS A 220 -9.10 4.54 -15.98
CA LYS A 220 -9.17 5.67 -16.94
C LYS A 220 -7.94 5.75 -17.84
N THR A 221 -6.85 5.11 -17.45
CA THR A 221 -5.56 5.19 -18.15
C THR A 221 -5.04 3.83 -18.56
N PHE A 222 -5.24 2.81 -17.71
CA PHE A 222 -4.71 1.46 -17.93
C PHE A 222 -5.86 0.49 -18.18
N THR A 223 -5.79 -0.22 -19.28
CA THR A 223 -6.86 -1.13 -19.74
C THR A 223 -6.72 -2.54 -19.18
N ASN A 224 -5.54 -2.92 -18.71
CA ASN A 224 -5.23 -4.28 -18.28
C ASN A 224 -4.87 -4.35 -16.79
N LEU A 225 -5.86 -4.07 -15.90
CA LEU A 225 -5.77 -4.37 -14.49
C LEU A 225 -6.13 -5.84 -14.29
N GLU A 226 -5.12 -6.71 -14.17
CA GLU A 226 -5.31 -8.16 -14.30
C GLU A 226 -5.71 -8.82 -12.96
N ILE A 227 -4.92 -8.60 -11.90
CA ILE A 227 -5.05 -9.33 -10.63
C ILE A 227 -5.04 -8.34 -9.47
N GLY A 228 -5.93 -8.55 -8.50
CA GLY A 228 -5.87 -7.95 -7.17
C GLY A 228 -5.56 -9.00 -6.11
N ILE A 229 -4.57 -8.77 -5.27
CA ILE A 229 -4.15 -9.67 -4.19
C ILE A 229 -4.35 -8.95 -2.85
N GLY A 230 -5.04 -9.59 -1.89
CA GLY A 230 -5.30 -9.01 -0.57
C GLY A 230 -5.73 -10.06 0.45
N ASP A 231 -5.89 -9.65 1.71
CA ASP A 231 -6.31 -10.52 2.82
C ASP A 231 -7.83 -10.49 3.07
N LYS A 232 -8.51 -9.43 2.61
CA LYS A 232 -9.92 -9.19 2.94
C LYS A 232 -10.84 -9.57 1.79
N ILE A 233 -11.93 -10.23 2.14
CA ILE A 233 -13.00 -10.56 1.20
C ILE A 233 -13.65 -9.29 0.63
N SER A 234 -13.74 -8.23 1.42
CA SER A 234 -14.22 -6.92 0.95
C SER A 234 -13.32 -6.30 -0.12
N ASP A 235 -12.00 -6.52 -0.05
CA ASP A 235 -11.07 -6.04 -1.08
C ASP A 235 -11.22 -6.85 -2.37
N ALA A 236 -11.45 -8.18 -2.25
CA ALA A 236 -11.75 -9.03 -3.40
C ALA A 236 -12.98 -8.52 -4.17
N ARG A 237 -14.04 -8.07 -3.48
CA ARG A 237 -15.20 -7.45 -4.13
C ARG A 237 -14.80 -6.22 -4.94
N ALA A 238 -13.94 -5.35 -4.41
CA ALA A 238 -13.45 -4.19 -5.15
C ALA A 238 -12.71 -4.59 -6.44
N TYR A 239 -11.95 -5.68 -6.44
CA TYR A 239 -11.28 -6.20 -7.63
C TYR A 239 -12.27 -6.82 -8.63
N LEU A 240 -13.14 -7.73 -8.16
CA LEU A 240 -14.11 -8.47 -9.00
C LEU A 240 -15.12 -7.52 -9.66
N ASP A 241 -15.69 -6.59 -8.92
CA ASP A 241 -16.64 -5.58 -9.41
C ASP A 241 -16.02 -4.69 -10.51
N ASN A 242 -14.70 -4.66 -10.58
CA ASN A 242 -13.95 -3.97 -11.62
C ASN A 242 -13.40 -4.90 -12.71
N GLY A 243 -13.83 -6.16 -12.77
CA GLY A 243 -13.48 -7.13 -13.83
C GLY A 243 -12.09 -7.77 -13.68
N MET A 244 -11.39 -7.52 -12.56
CA MET A 244 -10.10 -8.12 -12.24
C MET A 244 -10.28 -9.55 -11.68
N ARG A 245 -9.24 -10.36 -11.76
CA ARG A 245 -9.12 -11.57 -10.92
C ARG A 245 -8.81 -11.16 -9.50
N ALA A 246 -9.35 -11.89 -8.52
CA ALA A 246 -9.04 -11.67 -7.11
C ALA A 246 -8.35 -12.90 -6.51
N VAL A 247 -7.23 -12.69 -5.79
CA VAL A 247 -6.57 -13.72 -4.98
C VAL A 247 -6.65 -13.26 -3.53
N VAL A 248 -7.41 -13.98 -2.72
CA VAL A 248 -7.59 -13.70 -1.29
C VAL A 248 -6.69 -14.62 -0.49
N ILE A 249 -5.71 -14.04 0.20
CA ILE A 249 -4.83 -14.76 1.12
C ILE A 249 -5.43 -14.63 2.52
N LEU A 250 -6.11 -15.67 3.00
CA LEU A 250 -6.83 -15.61 4.28
C LEU A 250 -5.87 -15.47 5.47
N ASP A 251 -6.16 -14.51 6.34
CA ASP A 251 -5.55 -14.38 7.65
C ASP A 251 -6.13 -15.44 8.60
N MET A 252 -5.50 -16.62 8.61
CA MET A 252 -5.97 -17.75 9.41
C MET A 252 -5.70 -17.55 10.90
N PRO A 253 -6.71 -17.77 11.77
CA PRO A 253 -6.50 -17.68 13.21
C PRO A 253 -5.52 -18.77 13.67
N PRO A 254 -4.57 -18.44 14.59
CA PRO A 254 -3.63 -19.39 15.14
C PRO A 254 -4.32 -20.62 15.75
N ALA A 255 -3.66 -21.79 15.69
CA ALA A 255 -4.24 -23.05 16.17
C ALA A 255 -4.68 -23.01 17.64
N GLY A 256 -3.94 -22.28 18.50
CA GLY A 256 -4.25 -22.14 19.93
C GLY A 256 -5.11 -20.94 20.33
N ALA A 257 -5.62 -20.16 19.36
CA ALA A 257 -6.41 -18.98 19.70
C ALA A 257 -7.75 -19.37 20.36
N ARG A 258 -8.08 -18.73 21.50
CA ARG A 258 -9.32 -19.01 22.28
C ARG A 258 -10.61 -18.85 21.44
N ASP A 259 -10.62 -17.91 20.50
CA ASP A 259 -11.74 -17.58 19.64
C ASP A 259 -11.63 -18.18 18.23
N ARG A 260 -10.69 -19.13 18.02
CA ARG A 260 -10.37 -19.71 16.70
C ARG A 260 -11.60 -20.22 15.97
N GLN A 261 -12.45 -21.02 16.64
CA GLN A 261 -13.65 -21.58 16.02
C GLN A 261 -14.65 -20.48 15.57
N ALA A 262 -14.83 -19.46 16.38
CA ALA A 262 -15.70 -18.34 16.05
C ALA A 262 -15.17 -17.56 14.84
N LYS A 263 -13.85 -17.32 14.79
CA LYS A 263 -13.20 -16.65 13.65
C LYS A 263 -13.27 -17.48 12.36
N LEU A 264 -13.08 -18.80 12.43
CA LEU A 264 -13.21 -19.70 11.27
C LEU A 264 -14.65 -19.67 10.71
N LYS A 265 -15.66 -19.76 11.59
CA LYS A 265 -17.07 -19.66 11.19
C LYS A 265 -17.39 -18.30 10.56
N ARG A 266 -16.86 -17.22 11.12
CA ARG A 266 -17.04 -15.87 10.57
C ARG A 266 -16.40 -15.74 9.18
N LEU A 267 -15.17 -16.20 8.97
CA LEU A 267 -14.52 -16.21 7.66
C LEU A 267 -15.32 -17.04 6.65
N ALA A 268 -15.82 -18.22 7.06
CA ALA A 268 -16.68 -19.05 6.21
C ALA A 268 -17.99 -18.35 5.83
N GLU A 269 -18.57 -17.53 6.74
CA GLU A 269 -19.76 -16.75 6.45
C GLU A 269 -19.47 -15.60 5.48
N GLU A 270 -18.38 -14.88 5.68
CA GLU A 270 -17.95 -13.80 4.80
C GLU A 270 -17.67 -14.30 3.38
N LEU A 271 -17.13 -15.52 3.21
CA LEU A 271 -16.87 -16.15 1.90
C LEU A 271 -18.15 -16.42 1.10
N LYS A 272 -19.35 -16.44 1.70
CA LYS A 272 -20.61 -16.55 0.96
C LYS A 272 -20.83 -15.40 -0.03
N SER A 273 -20.19 -14.28 0.19
CA SER A 273 -20.26 -13.12 -0.71
C SER A 273 -19.49 -13.30 -2.01
N LEU A 274 -18.61 -14.32 -2.12
CA LEU A 274 -17.86 -14.68 -3.30
C LEU A 274 -18.46 -15.93 -3.94
N LYS A 275 -18.59 -15.93 -5.26
CA LYS A 275 -19.14 -17.06 -6.04
C LYS A 275 -18.02 -17.82 -6.73
N ASP A 276 -18.22 -19.11 -6.99
CA ASP A 276 -17.23 -19.96 -7.63
C ASP A 276 -17.07 -19.67 -9.15
N ASP A 277 -18.09 -19.13 -9.79
CA ASP A 277 -18.08 -18.69 -11.18
C ASP A 277 -17.39 -17.33 -11.40
N GLU A 278 -17.08 -16.62 -10.30
CA GLU A 278 -16.29 -15.39 -10.34
C GLU A 278 -14.80 -15.71 -10.44
N LYS A 279 -14.03 -14.75 -10.92
CA LYS A 279 -12.57 -14.87 -11.02
C LYS A 279 -11.89 -14.72 -9.66
N ALA A 280 -12.44 -15.38 -8.61
CA ALA A 280 -11.94 -15.35 -7.24
C ALA A 280 -11.21 -16.65 -6.90
N GLN A 281 -10.03 -16.54 -6.30
CA GLN A 281 -9.27 -17.64 -5.71
C GLN A 281 -9.02 -17.32 -4.24
N VAL A 282 -9.32 -18.27 -3.36
CA VAL A 282 -9.16 -18.11 -1.91
C VAL A 282 -8.14 -19.12 -1.40
N VAL A 283 -7.04 -18.64 -0.85
CA VAL A 283 -5.86 -19.43 -0.51
C VAL A 283 -5.38 -19.17 0.90
N ILE A 284 -4.53 -20.06 1.41
CA ILE A 284 -3.81 -19.89 2.67
C ILE A 284 -2.31 -19.74 2.33
N GLY A 285 -1.80 -18.52 2.42
CA GLY A 285 -0.40 -18.22 2.14
C GLY A 285 -0.02 -18.14 0.66
N TRP A 286 1.20 -17.69 0.44
CA TRP A 286 1.71 -17.37 -0.89
C TRP A 286 2.06 -18.58 -1.75
N ASP A 287 2.37 -19.75 -1.18
CA ASP A 287 2.61 -20.95 -1.97
C ASP A 287 1.36 -21.43 -2.72
N GLN A 288 0.18 -21.33 -2.08
CA GLN A 288 -1.07 -21.62 -2.75
C GLN A 288 -1.45 -20.51 -3.74
N ALA A 289 -1.15 -19.25 -3.40
CA ALA A 289 -1.35 -18.14 -4.33
C ALA A 289 -0.51 -18.32 -5.61
N GLU A 290 0.74 -18.75 -5.48
CA GLU A 290 1.60 -19.05 -6.63
C GLU A 290 0.99 -20.09 -7.55
N LYS A 291 0.52 -21.21 -7.00
CA LYS A 291 -0.13 -22.26 -7.77
C LYS A 291 -1.41 -21.78 -8.45
N ALA A 292 -2.23 -21.01 -7.75
CA ALA A 292 -3.46 -20.44 -8.31
C ALA A 292 -3.17 -19.44 -9.45
N ILE A 293 -2.11 -18.63 -9.33
CA ILE A 293 -1.76 -17.60 -10.31
C ILE A 293 -1.10 -18.20 -11.55
N PHE A 294 -0.11 -19.08 -11.37
CA PHE A 294 0.78 -19.53 -12.45
C PHE A 294 0.47 -20.94 -12.98
N GLU A 295 -0.13 -21.80 -12.16
CA GLU A 295 -0.34 -23.21 -12.51
C GLU A 295 -1.84 -23.52 -12.76
N GLY A 296 -2.72 -22.53 -12.59
CA GLY A 296 -4.16 -22.71 -12.79
C GLY A 296 -4.82 -23.59 -11.71
N ALA A 297 -4.17 -23.75 -10.54
CA ALA A 297 -4.77 -24.48 -9.43
C ALA A 297 -6.08 -23.83 -9.01
N ALA A 298 -7.16 -24.60 -9.01
CA ALA A 298 -8.46 -24.11 -8.59
C ALA A 298 -8.57 -24.05 -7.06
N CYS A 299 -8.83 -22.86 -6.55
CA CYS A 299 -9.07 -22.59 -5.13
C CYS A 299 -10.39 -21.81 -4.97
N PRO A 300 -11.54 -22.41 -5.32
CA PRO A 300 -12.81 -21.71 -5.33
C PRO A 300 -13.26 -21.33 -3.91
N PRO A 301 -14.01 -20.23 -3.73
CA PRO A 301 -14.53 -19.79 -2.45
C PRO A 301 -15.32 -20.85 -1.67
N SER A 302 -16.13 -21.68 -2.35
CA SER A 302 -16.92 -22.74 -1.73
C SER A 302 -16.05 -23.83 -1.08
N ALA A 303 -14.99 -24.27 -1.76
CA ALA A 303 -14.08 -25.28 -1.22
C ALA A 303 -13.34 -24.75 0.03
N MET A 304 -12.88 -23.52 0.01
CA MET A 304 -12.25 -22.89 1.18
C MET A 304 -13.27 -22.72 2.32
N ARG A 305 -14.50 -22.30 2.01
CA ARG A 305 -15.56 -22.18 2.99
C ARG A 305 -15.83 -23.51 3.69
N GLN A 306 -15.95 -24.62 2.95
CA GLN A 306 -16.13 -25.95 3.53
C GLN A 306 -14.97 -26.32 4.45
N ARG A 307 -13.72 -26.13 3.99
CA ARG A 307 -12.52 -26.36 4.80
C ARG A 307 -12.52 -25.59 6.12
N LEU A 308 -12.94 -24.30 6.09
CA LEU A 308 -13.03 -23.50 7.32
C LEU A 308 -14.06 -24.03 8.29
N LEU A 309 -15.21 -24.53 7.78
CA LEU A 309 -16.26 -25.14 8.61
C LEU A 309 -15.81 -26.46 9.24
N ASP A 310 -15.06 -27.29 8.51
CA ASP A 310 -14.51 -28.55 9.02
C ASP A 310 -13.46 -28.29 10.11
N LEU A 311 -12.54 -27.37 9.86
CA LEU A 311 -11.60 -26.90 10.88
C LEU A 311 -12.27 -26.29 12.12
N ALA A 312 -13.43 -25.67 11.96
CA ALA A 312 -14.19 -25.11 13.10
C ALA A 312 -14.90 -26.17 13.92
N LYS A 313 -15.14 -27.37 13.38
CA LYS A 313 -15.65 -28.56 14.12
C LYS A 313 -14.54 -29.33 14.80
N GLY A 314 -13.28 -29.13 14.43
CA GLY A 314 -12.12 -29.91 14.93
C GLY A 314 -11.79 -31.11 14.07
N GLU A 315 -12.30 -31.14 12.83
CA GLU A 315 -12.03 -32.15 11.81
C GLU A 315 -10.82 -31.76 10.94
#